data_0805867d663c69c125dd6b23794164e4
#
_entry.id   0805867d663c69c125dd6b23794164e4
#
_cell.length_a   1.000
_cell.length_b   1.000
_cell.length_c   1.000
_cell.angle_alpha   90.00
_cell.angle_beta   90.00
_cell.angle_gamma   90.00
#
_symmetry.space_group_name_H-M   'P 1'
#
loop_
_entity.id
_entity.type
_entity.pdbx_description
1 polymer ?
#
loop_
_entity_poly.entity_id
_entity_poly.type
_entity_poly.pdbx_seq_one_letter_code
_entity_poly.pdbx_strand_id
1 'polypeptide(L)'
;MRPPTTALFGRRARRRWIHLILGGALAMPYVFVGSVIVGPFFGDSGLFGSFGAQLSSFAVGLPLAAVTALFPLTRPMSVAAVRALCAVPDDSLAEGPARSRAARGRTAAWFTLHLGLGGVISGMSLALPPFAGFLIALPFFALLGESRIGMPGVFGEPWMVALAPVIGVASLVALAACAATAGGLLARRAPGLLGPT
;
A
#
# COMPACT_ATOMS: atom_id res chain seq x y z
N MET A 1 -8.63 28.37 3.87
CA MET A 1 -8.38 27.00 4.37
C MET A 1 -9.23 26.02 3.56
N ARG A 2 -8.66 24.97 2.93
CA ARG A 2 -9.44 23.93 2.25
C ARG A 2 -10.00 22.97 3.30
N PRO A 3 -11.27 22.53 3.17
CA PRO A 3 -11.86 21.60 4.13
C PRO A 3 -11.06 20.28 4.20
N PRO A 4 -10.91 19.66 5.37
CA PRO A 4 -10.12 18.43 5.56
C PRO A 4 -10.60 17.25 4.69
N THR A 5 -11.87 17.23 4.33
CA THR A 5 -12.47 16.22 3.43
C THR A 5 -11.86 16.24 2.03
N THR A 6 -11.53 17.42 1.48
CA THR A 6 -10.87 17.53 0.17
C THR A 6 -9.42 17.06 0.18
N ALA A 7 -8.77 17.07 1.34
CA ALA A 7 -7.41 16.54 1.50
C ALA A 7 -7.38 15.00 1.43
N LEU A 8 -8.43 14.33 1.94
CA LEU A 8 -8.52 12.87 1.98
C LEU A 8 -9.15 12.26 0.71
N PHE A 9 -10.19 12.90 0.14
CA PHE A 9 -11.00 12.34 -0.95
C PHE A 9 -10.94 13.14 -2.26
N GLY A 10 -10.15 14.24 -2.31
CA GLY A 10 -10.01 15.06 -3.49
C GLY A 10 -9.32 14.34 -4.66
N ARG A 11 -9.46 14.90 -5.90
CA ARG A 11 -8.82 14.35 -7.12
C ARG A 11 -7.32 14.05 -6.95
N ARG A 12 -6.60 14.91 -6.22
CA ARG A 12 -5.17 14.75 -5.95
C ARG A 12 -4.89 13.56 -5.02
N ALA A 13 -5.67 13.38 -3.95
CA ALA A 13 -5.56 12.25 -3.05
C ALA A 13 -5.85 10.93 -3.77
N ARG A 14 -6.90 10.88 -4.59
CA ARG A 14 -7.27 9.72 -5.39
C ARG A 14 -6.18 9.34 -6.40
N ARG A 15 -5.58 10.29 -7.12
CA ARG A 15 -4.47 9.99 -8.05
C ARG A 15 -3.25 9.43 -7.33
N ARG A 16 -2.90 9.97 -6.16
CA ARG A 16 -1.81 9.46 -5.33
C ARG A 16 -2.12 8.06 -4.77
N TRP A 17 -3.36 7.79 -4.42
CA TRP A 17 -3.80 6.45 -4.02
C TRP A 17 -3.65 5.45 -5.16
N ILE A 18 -4.10 5.80 -6.38
CA ILE A 18 -3.89 4.97 -7.58
C ILE A 18 -2.39 4.70 -7.78
N HIS A 19 -1.53 5.71 -7.60
CA HIS A 19 -0.07 5.53 -7.70
C HIS A 19 0.45 4.50 -6.68
N LEU A 20 -0.05 4.53 -5.44
CA LEU A 20 0.29 3.54 -4.42
C LEU A 20 -0.22 2.12 -4.77
N ILE A 21 -1.45 2.01 -5.28
CA ILE A 21 -1.99 0.71 -5.75
C ILE A 21 -1.14 0.13 -6.88
N LEU A 22 -0.69 0.95 -7.83
CA LEU A 22 0.24 0.51 -8.88
C LEU A 22 1.57 0.03 -8.29
N GLY A 23 2.09 0.71 -7.27
CA GLY A 23 3.28 0.26 -6.53
C GLY A 23 3.08 -1.10 -5.89
N GLY A 24 1.92 -1.35 -5.30
CA GLY A 24 1.56 -2.66 -4.74
C GLY A 24 1.44 -3.75 -5.80
N ALA A 25 0.80 -3.45 -6.94
CA ALA A 25 0.72 -4.39 -8.06
C ALA A 25 2.12 -4.76 -8.59
N LEU A 26 3.01 -3.77 -8.72
CA LEU A 26 4.41 -3.98 -9.11
C LEU A 26 5.22 -4.73 -8.05
N ALA A 27 4.82 -4.71 -6.79
CA ALA A 27 5.48 -5.46 -5.72
C ALA A 27 5.20 -6.97 -5.77
N MET A 28 4.06 -7.38 -6.35
CA MET A 28 3.61 -8.78 -6.34
C MET A 28 4.63 -9.79 -6.88
N PRO A 29 5.28 -9.59 -8.05
CA PRO A 29 6.30 -10.53 -8.53
C PRO A 29 7.43 -10.75 -7.52
N TYR A 30 7.85 -9.70 -6.82
CA TYR A 30 8.90 -9.78 -5.81
C TYR A 30 8.43 -10.51 -4.55
N VAL A 31 7.18 -10.32 -4.15
CA VAL A 31 6.57 -11.05 -3.03
C VAL A 31 6.49 -12.54 -3.35
N PHE A 32 6.11 -12.91 -4.57
CA PHE A 32 6.10 -14.31 -5.00
C PHE A 32 7.50 -14.93 -4.99
N VAL A 33 8.52 -14.23 -5.51
CA VAL A 33 9.90 -14.72 -5.42
C VAL A 33 10.34 -14.81 -3.95
N GLY A 34 10.01 -13.80 -3.14
CA GLY A 34 10.26 -13.84 -1.70
C GLY A 34 9.60 -15.03 -1.02
N SER A 35 8.37 -15.39 -1.40
CA SER A 35 7.66 -16.53 -0.82
C SER A 35 8.32 -17.88 -1.16
N VAL A 36 8.91 -18.01 -2.34
CA VAL A 36 9.68 -19.21 -2.71
C VAL A 36 10.93 -19.34 -1.83
N ILE A 37 11.59 -18.22 -1.52
CA ILE A 37 12.78 -18.21 -0.67
C ILE A 37 12.44 -18.50 0.79
N VAL A 38 11.34 -17.90 1.29
CA VAL A 38 10.94 -17.93 2.69
C VAL A 38 10.11 -19.18 3.02
N GLY A 39 9.38 -19.72 2.04
CA GLY A 39 8.45 -20.85 2.21
C GLY A 39 9.00 -22.03 3.01
N PRO A 40 10.21 -22.52 2.71
CA PRO A 40 10.81 -23.65 3.46
C PRO A 40 10.97 -23.43 4.97
N PHE A 41 10.99 -22.17 5.42
CA PHE A 41 11.13 -21.83 6.84
C PHE A 41 9.79 -21.76 7.59
N PHE A 42 8.66 -21.73 6.88
CA PHE A 42 7.32 -21.61 7.45
C PHE A 42 6.45 -22.87 7.28
N GLY A 43 7.04 -23.96 6.75
CA GLY A 43 6.36 -25.23 6.53
C GLY A 43 5.24 -25.14 5.50
N ASP A 44 4.25 -26.05 5.60
CA ASP A 44 3.16 -26.20 4.60
C ASP A 44 2.14 -25.04 4.58
N SER A 45 2.29 -24.04 5.44
CA SER A 45 1.33 -22.93 5.53
C SER A 45 1.33 -21.99 4.32
N GLY A 46 2.35 -22.06 3.44
CA GLY A 46 2.45 -21.26 2.23
C GLY A 46 2.43 -19.74 2.47
N LEU A 47 2.38 -18.95 1.38
CA LEU A 47 2.36 -17.48 1.45
C LEU A 47 1.17 -16.94 2.26
N PHE A 48 0.03 -17.60 2.19
CA PHE A 48 -1.22 -17.13 2.83
C PHE A 48 -1.48 -17.76 4.20
N GLY A 49 -0.62 -18.66 4.66
CA GLY A 49 -0.83 -19.41 5.90
C GLY A 49 -0.58 -18.62 7.16
N SER A 50 0.31 -17.63 7.15
CA SER A 50 0.57 -16.80 8.31
C SER A 50 0.98 -15.38 7.94
N PHE A 51 0.65 -14.43 8.80
CA PHE A 51 1.09 -13.03 8.64
C PHE A 51 2.61 -12.90 8.63
N GLY A 52 3.31 -13.73 9.44
CA GLY A 52 4.77 -13.77 9.47
C GLY A 52 5.38 -14.20 8.14
N ALA A 53 4.84 -15.22 7.47
CA ALA A 53 5.27 -15.65 6.15
C ALA A 53 5.07 -14.57 5.09
N GLN A 54 3.91 -13.90 5.10
CA GLN A 54 3.61 -12.80 4.19
C GLN A 54 4.58 -11.63 4.37
N LEU A 55 4.78 -11.19 5.61
CA LEU A 55 5.68 -10.08 5.93
C LEU A 55 7.13 -10.40 5.56
N SER A 56 7.60 -11.63 5.85
CA SER A 56 8.94 -12.07 5.51
C SER A 56 9.14 -12.16 4.00
N SER A 57 8.17 -12.69 3.26
CA SER A 57 8.19 -12.74 1.79
C SER A 57 8.24 -11.34 1.18
N PHE A 58 7.47 -10.41 1.71
CA PHE A 58 7.50 -9.02 1.31
C PHE A 58 8.86 -8.37 1.61
N ALA A 59 9.39 -8.55 2.82
CA ALA A 59 10.67 -8.00 3.24
C ALA A 59 11.84 -8.51 2.39
N VAL A 60 11.86 -9.80 2.04
CA VAL A 60 12.85 -10.42 1.14
C VAL A 60 12.67 -9.94 -0.30
N GLY A 61 11.44 -9.65 -0.73
CA GLY A 61 11.14 -9.12 -2.06
C GLY A 61 11.67 -7.69 -2.30
N LEU A 62 11.74 -6.84 -1.27
CA LEU A 62 12.19 -5.44 -1.43
C LEU A 62 13.65 -5.28 -1.91
N PRO A 63 14.65 -6.02 -1.41
CA PRO A 63 16.00 -6.00 -1.98
C PRO A 63 16.06 -6.40 -3.46
N LEU A 64 15.24 -7.38 -3.88
CA LEU A 64 15.15 -7.76 -5.30
C LEU A 64 14.59 -6.63 -6.14
N ALA A 65 13.59 -5.90 -5.64
CA ALA A 65 13.07 -4.71 -6.28
C ALA A 65 14.15 -3.62 -6.42
N ALA A 66 14.99 -3.42 -5.40
CA ALA A 66 16.10 -2.48 -5.46
C ALA A 66 17.13 -2.85 -6.55
N VAL A 67 17.42 -4.14 -6.73
CA VAL A 67 18.31 -4.62 -7.81
C VAL A 67 17.69 -4.38 -9.17
N THR A 68 16.40 -4.68 -9.38
CA THR A 68 15.73 -4.45 -10.67
C THR A 68 15.60 -2.95 -10.99
N ALA A 69 15.58 -2.09 -9.97
CA ALA A 69 15.57 -0.64 -10.17
C ALA A 69 16.88 -0.09 -10.80
N LEU A 70 17.95 -0.88 -10.87
CA LEU A 70 19.19 -0.52 -11.55
C LEU A 70 19.04 -0.58 -13.08
N PHE A 71 17.99 -1.19 -13.61
CA PHE A 71 17.71 -1.20 -15.05
C PHE A 71 17.44 0.22 -15.57
N PRO A 72 17.95 0.55 -16.78
CA PRO A 72 17.88 1.91 -17.32
C PRO A 72 16.48 2.47 -17.48
N LEU A 73 15.49 1.61 -17.75
CA LEU A 73 14.09 2.00 -17.98
C LEU A 73 13.32 2.31 -16.69
N THR A 74 13.77 1.85 -15.53
CA THR A 74 13.04 2.01 -14.27
C THR A 74 12.87 3.49 -13.89
N ARG A 75 13.91 4.31 -14.10
CA ARG A 75 13.85 5.74 -13.79
C ARG A 75 12.84 6.49 -14.68
N PRO A 76 12.91 6.43 -16.02
CA PRO A 76 11.97 7.15 -16.87
C PRO A 76 10.53 6.70 -16.66
N MET A 77 10.27 5.41 -16.44
CA MET A 77 8.94 4.91 -16.10
C MET A 77 8.43 5.46 -14.76
N SER A 78 9.28 5.50 -13.74
CA SER A 78 8.95 6.07 -12.43
C SER A 78 8.67 7.57 -12.53
N VAL A 79 9.46 8.32 -13.30
CA VAL A 79 9.25 9.75 -13.54
C VAL A 79 7.92 9.99 -14.25
N ALA A 80 7.62 9.23 -15.30
CA ALA A 80 6.34 9.33 -16.01
C ALA A 80 5.13 9.07 -15.08
N ALA A 81 5.21 8.04 -14.23
CA ALA A 81 4.15 7.74 -13.27
C ALA A 81 3.97 8.85 -12.23
N VAL A 82 5.05 9.41 -11.71
CA VAL A 82 5.02 10.52 -10.75
C VAL A 82 4.41 11.78 -11.37
N ARG A 83 4.80 12.14 -12.60
CA ARG A 83 4.20 13.25 -13.34
C ARG A 83 2.69 13.09 -13.50
N ALA A 84 2.26 11.94 -13.97
CA ALA A 84 0.85 11.66 -14.24
C ALA A 84 -0.02 11.64 -12.96
N LEU A 85 0.50 11.09 -11.86
CA LEU A 85 -0.32 10.73 -10.70
C LEU A 85 -0.04 11.56 -9.45
N CYS A 86 1.19 12.07 -9.26
CA CYS A 86 1.56 12.78 -8.03
C CYS A 86 1.42 14.30 -8.14
N ALA A 87 1.22 14.85 -9.34
CA ALA A 87 1.18 16.29 -9.61
C ALA A 87 2.45 17.02 -9.09
N VAL A 88 3.60 16.43 -9.37
CA VAL A 88 4.93 17.01 -9.10
C VAL A 88 5.32 17.84 -10.33
N PRO A 89 5.92 19.04 -10.15
CA PRO A 89 6.35 19.89 -11.27
C PRO A 89 7.38 19.17 -12.17
N ASP A 90 7.25 19.35 -13.49
CA ASP A 90 8.07 18.65 -14.47
C ASP A 90 9.55 19.04 -14.40
N ASP A 91 9.84 20.29 -14.09
CA ASP A 91 11.19 20.85 -13.91
C ASP A 91 11.94 20.27 -12.71
N SER A 92 11.22 19.72 -11.74
CA SER A 92 11.83 19.09 -10.55
C SER A 92 12.27 17.63 -10.76
N LEU A 93 11.97 17.04 -11.92
CA LEU A 93 12.25 15.64 -12.24
C LEU A 93 13.22 15.52 -13.42
N ALA A 94 14.22 14.65 -13.28
CA ALA A 94 15.19 14.42 -14.35
C ALA A 94 14.63 13.53 -15.46
N GLU A 95 14.93 13.90 -16.69
CA GLU A 95 14.60 13.09 -17.86
C GLU A 95 15.70 12.04 -18.15
N GLY A 96 15.26 10.88 -18.63
CA GLY A 96 16.14 9.82 -19.08
C GLY A 96 16.67 8.87 -18.00
N PRO A 97 17.54 7.94 -18.39
CA PRO A 97 18.05 6.88 -17.52
C PRO A 97 19.07 7.39 -16.50
N ALA A 98 19.18 6.67 -15.37
CA ALA A 98 20.19 6.93 -14.35
C ALA A 98 21.59 6.56 -14.86
N ARG A 99 22.43 7.55 -15.18
CA ARG A 99 23.78 7.32 -15.74
C ARG A 99 24.85 7.20 -14.64
N SER A 100 24.77 7.98 -13.55
CA SER A 100 25.72 7.94 -12.45
C SER A 100 25.35 6.88 -11.40
N ARG A 101 26.33 6.44 -10.61
CA ARG A 101 26.09 5.53 -9.46
C ARG A 101 25.12 6.17 -8.45
N ALA A 102 25.28 7.46 -8.17
CA ALA A 102 24.40 8.20 -7.26
C ALA A 102 22.95 8.23 -7.79
N ALA A 103 22.75 8.49 -9.10
CA ALA A 103 21.44 8.48 -9.72
C ALA A 103 20.79 7.09 -9.66
N ARG A 104 21.56 6.00 -9.90
CA ARG A 104 21.07 4.61 -9.77
C ARG A 104 20.66 4.29 -8.35
N GLY A 105 21.47 4.63 -7.35
CA GLY A 105 21.15 4.44 -5.94
C GLY A 105 19.87 5.18 -5.52
N ARG A 106 19.69 6.43 -5.96
CA ARG A 106 18.47 7.20 -5.70
C ARG A 106 17.25 6.59 -6.39
N THR A 107 17.40 6.09 -7.62
CA THR A 107 16.31 5.39 -8.32
C THR A 107 15.93 4.09 -7.61
N ALA A 108 16.91 3.32 -7.14
CA ALA A 108 16.67 2.11 -6.34
C ALA A 108 15.94 2.44 -5.03
N ALA A 109 16.38 3.47 -4.32
CA ALA A 109 15.72 3.93 -3.10
C ALA A 109 14.27 4.39 -3.36
N TRP A 110 14.04 5.13 -4.45
CA TRP A 110 12.69 5.52 -4.87
C TRP A 110 11.80 4.30 -5.14
N PHE A 111 12.29 3.39 -5.98
CA PHE A 111 11.52 2.22 -6.41
C PHE A 111 11.17 1.33 -5.22
N THR A 112 12.13 1.05 -4.34
CA THR A 112 11.91 0.29 -3.10
C THR A 112 10.91 0.97 -2.18
N LEU A 113 11.02 2.29 -2.00
CA LEU A 113 10.08 3.07 -1.18
C LEU A 113 8.67 3.03 -1.78
N HIS A 114 8.55 3.20 -3.11
CA HIS A 114 7.28 3.16 -3.81
C HIS A 114 6.62 1.79 -3.73
N LEU A 115 7.37 0.71 -3.96
CA LEU A 115 6.85 -0.66 -3.83
C LEU A 115 6.54 -1.01 -2.37
N GLY A 116 7.38 -0.59 -1.44
CA GLY A 116 7.17 -0.83 -0.01
C GLY A 116 5.88 -0.18 0.50
N LEU A 117 5.73 1.13 0.33
CA LEU A 117 4.51 1.84 0.72
C LEU A 117 3.30 1.41 -0.12
N GLY A 118 3.50 1.22 -1.42
CA GLY A 118 2.46 0.75 -2.32
C GLY A 118 1.93 -0.63 -1.93
N GLY A 119 2.82 -1.58 -1.62
CA GLY A 119 2.45 -2.93 -1.17
C GLY A 119 1.60 -2.92 0.10
N VAL A 120 2.04 -2.16 1.12
CA VAL A 120 1.28 -2.01 2.36
C VAL A 120 -0.10 -1.39 2.12
N ILE A 121 -0.16 -0.26 1.42
CA ILE A 121 -1.44 0.43 1.16
C ILE A 121 -2.36 -0.40 0.25
N SER A 122 -1.81 -1.12 -0.73
CA SER A 122 -2.60 -2.03 -1.58
C SER A 122 -3.19 -3.19 -0.76
N GLY A 123 -2.39 -3.82 0.10
CA GLY A 123 -2.86 -4.87 0.99
C GLY A 123 -3.97 -4.38 1.92
N MET A 124 -3.78 -3.22 2.55
CA MET A 124 -4.82 -2.59 3.36
C MET A 124 -6.07 -2.23 2.55
N SER A 125 -5.91 -1.74 1.30
CA SER A 125 -7.03 -1.38 0.41
C SER A 125 -7.83 -2.60 -0.04
N LEU A 126 -7.22 -3.77 -0.05
CA LEU A 126 -7.89 -5.04 -0.37
C LEU A 126 -8.59 -5.63 0.85
N ALA A 127 -7.95 -5.60 2.01
CA ALA A 127 -8.41 -6.28 3.23
C ALA A 127 -9.42 -5.46 4.04
N LEU A 128 -9.19 -4.16 4.22
CA LEU A 128 -10.01 -3.33 5.12
C LEU A 128 -11.43 -3.07 4.62
N PRO A 129 -11.73 -2.79 3.33
CA PRO A 129 -13.10 -2.52 2.90
C PRO A 129 -14.06 -3.68 3.14
N PRO A 130 -13.75 -4.95 2.75
CA PRO A 130 -14.66 -6.07 3.05
C PRO A 130 -14.78 -6.32 4.57
N PHE A 131 -13.69 -6.19 5.32
CA PHE A 131 -13.72 -6.31 6.78
C PHE A 131 -14.58 -5.21 7.42
N ALA A 132 -14.42 -3.96 7.00
CA ALA A 132 -15.24 -2.84 7.46
C ALA A 132 -16.72 -3.03 7.08
N GLY A 133 -16.99 -3.50 5.86
CA GLY A 133 -18.34 -3.84 5.41
C GLY A 133 -19.00 -4.91 6.30
N PHE A 134 -18.25 -5.94 6.66
CA PHE A 134 -18.70 -6.96 7.60
C PHE A 134 -19.01 -6.35 8.97
N LEU A 135 -18.13 -5.54 9.53
CA LEU A 135 -18.34 -4.89 10.83
C LEU A 135 -19.56 -3.96 10.82
N ILE A 136 -19.76 -3.21 9.72
CA ILE A 136 -20.92 -2.32 9.58
C ILE A 136 -22.24 -3.12 9.49
N ALA A 137 -22.21 -4.28 8.82
CA ALA A 137 -23.37 -5.13 8.66
C ALA A 137 -23.68 -6.02 9.89
N LEU A 138 -22.72 -6.20 10.79
CA LEU A 138 -22.83 -7.12 11.93
C LEU A 138 -24.08 -6.91 12.81
N PRO A 139 -24.50 -5.67 13.18
CA PRO A 139 -25.73 -5.48 13.96
C PRO A 139 -26.99 -5.95 13.22
N PHE A 140 -27.04 -5.83 11.90
CA PHE A 140 -28.18 -6.29 11.11
C PHE A 140 -28.29 -7.82 11.11
N PHE A 141 -27.17 -8.51 11.01
CA PHE A 141 -27.15 -9.98 11.13
C PHE A 141 -27.56 -10.45 12.53
N ALA A 142 -27.12 -9.74 13.57
CA ALA A 142 -27.54 -10.03 14.95
C ALA A 142 -29.06 -9.85 15.16
N LEU A 143 -29.65 -8.80 14.55
CA LEU A 143 -31.12 -8.56 14.60
C LEU A 143 -31.93 -9.64 13.87
N LEU A 144 -31.37 -10.22 12.79
CA LEU A 144 -32.01 -11.30 12.03
C LEU A 144 -31.90 -12.68 12.70
N GLY A 145 -31.30 -12.75 13.90
CA GLY A 145 -31.18 -13.99 14.66
C GLY A 145 -30.13 -14.96 14.13
N GLU A 146 -29.31 -14.52 13.16
CA GLU A 146 -28.21 -15.32 12.64
C GLU A 146 -26.98 -15.28 13.56
N SER A 147 -27.15 -15.82 14.76
CA SER A 147 -26.10 -15.90 15.79
C SER A 147 -24.88 -16.73 15.39
N ARG A 148 -24.90 -17.38 14.21
CA ARG A 148 -23.81 -18.21 13.69
C ARG A 148 -22.78 -17.45 12.82
N ILE A 149 -23.08 -16.22 12.41
CA ILE A 149 -22.19 -15.42 11.54
C ILE A 149 -21.13 -14.66 12.38
N GLY A 150 -21.35 -14.48 13.68
CA GLY A 150 -20.33 -13.90 14.55
C GLY A 150 -19.16 -14.87 14.75
N MET A 151 -17.93 -14.36 14.70
CA MET A 151 -16.78 -15.13 15.13
C MET A 151 -16.96 -15.52 16.59
N PRO A 152 -17.09 -16.82 16.93
CA PRO A 152 -17.28 -17.25 18.30
C PRO A 152 -16.15 -16.70 19.17
N GLY A 153 -16.49 -15.98 20.23
CA GLY A 153 -15.52 -15.45 21.19
C GLY A 153 -15.03 -14.01 20.97
N VAL A 154 -15.20 -13.41 19.77
CA VAL A 154 -14.73 -12.02 19.52
C VAL A 154 -15.89 -11.01 19.62
N PHE A 155 -17.10 -11.39 19.24
CA PHE A 155 -18.29 -10.53 19.28
C PHE A 155 -19.43 -11.14 20.14
N GLY A 156 -19.07 -11.81 21.23
CA GLY A 156 -20.02 -12.45 22.13
C GLY A 156 -20.87 -11.48 22.97
N GLU A 157 -20.38 -10.26 23.17
CA GLU A 157 -21.03 -9.27 24.01
C GLU A 157 -21.83 -8.25 23.18
N PRO A 158 -23.10 -7.93 23.57
CA PRO A 158 -23.93 -6.99 22.80
C PRO A 158 -23.32 -5.63 22.54
N TRP A 159 -22.51 -5.11 23.44
CA TRP A 159 -21.83 -3.83 23.27
C TRP A 159 -20.76 -3.88 22.18
N MET A 160 -20.08 -5.03 21.98
CA MET A 160 -19.11 -5.21 20.89
C MET A 160 -19.79 -5.16 19.53
N VAL A 161 -20.96 -5.79 19.39
CA VAL A 161 -21.80 -5.73 18.20
C VAL A 161 -22.25 -4.29 17.91
N ALA A 162 -22.63 -3.53 18.94
CA ALA A 162 -23.02 -2.13 18.80
C ALA A 162 -21.85 -1.22 18.38
N LEU A 163 -20.62 -1.50 18.81
CA LEU A 163 -19.42 -0.75 18.43
C LEU A 163 -18.84 -1.13 17.07
N ALA A 164 -19.16 -2.30 16.54
CA ALA A 164 -18.58 -2.81 15.31
C ALA A 164 -18.72 -1.85 14.11
N PRO A 165 -19.87 -1.20 13.84
CA PRO A 165 -19.99 -0.23 12.76
C PRO A 165 -19.04 0.97 12.90
N VAL A 166 -18.86 1.45 14.14
CA VAL A 166 -17.96 2.58 14.42
C VAL A 166 -16.51 2.19 14.09
N ILE A 167 -16.09 1.00 14.49
CA ILE A 167 -14.76 0.46 14.17
C ILE A 167 -14.63 0.27 12.66
N GLY A 168 -15.65 -0.23 11.97
CA GLY A 168 -15.67 -0.38 10.51
C GLY A 168 -15.46 0.96 9.79
N VAL A 169 -16.24 1.97 10.15
CA VAL A 169 -16.10 3.32 9.57
C VAL A 169 -14.73 3.93 9.91
N ALA A 170 -14.30 3.82 11.17
CA ALA A 170 -12.99 4.33 11.61
C ALA A 170 -11.82 3.69 10.83
N SER A 171 -11.90 2.38 10.54
CA SER A 171 -10.87 1.68 9.76
C SER A 171 -10.79 2.19 8.30
N LEU A 172 -11.92 2.52 7.67
CA LEU A 172 -11.94 3.12 6.32
C LEU A 172 -11.37 4.54 6.32
N VAL A 173 -11.68 5.34 7.34
CA VAL A 173 -11.10 6.68 7.50
C VAL A 173 -9.60 6.60 7.74
N ALA A 174 -9.15 5.67 8.58
CA ALA A 174 -7.74 5.42 8.83
C ALA A 174 -7.00 5.00 7.55
N LEU A 175 -7.59 4.09 6.74
CA LEU A 175 -7.05 3.72 5.44
C LEU A 175 -6.89 4.93 4.52
N ALA A 176 -7.92 5.77 4.40
CA ALA A 176 -7.85 6.98 3.58
C ALA A 176 -6.76 7.95 4.07
N ALA A 177 -6.62 8.13 5.39
CA ALA A 177 -5.58 8.94 5.98
C ALA A 177 -4.17 8.36 5.73
N CYS A 178 -3.98 7.06 5.90
CA CYS A 178 -2.72 6.38 5.59
C CYS A 178 -2.35 6.51 4.10
N ALA A 179 -3.30 6.32 3.19
CA ALA A 179 -3.06 6.47 1.76
C ALA A 179 -2.71 7.93 1.38
N ALA A 180 -3.41 8.92 1.97
CA ALA A 180 -3.13 10.34 1.74
C ALA A 180 -1.74 10.74 2.25
N THR A 181 -1.36 10.28 3.45
CA THR A 181 -0.05 10.57 4.05
C THR A 181 1.09 9.89 3.29
N ALA A 182 0.96 8.60 2.96
CA ALA A 182 1.93 7.85 2.18
C ALA A 182 2.11 8.45 0.77
N GLY A 183 1.01 8.75 0.07
CA GLY A 183 1.05 9.41 -1.24
C GLY A 183 1.63 10.83 -1.17
N GLY A 184 1.36 11.56 -0.08
CA GLY A 184 1.98 12.86 0.19
C GLY A 184 3.48 12.75 0.46
N LEU A 185 3.92 11.73 1.19
CA LEU A 185 5.33 11.45 1.45
C LEU A 185 6.08 11.16 0.14
N LEU A 186 5.55 10.26 -0.70
CA LEU A 186 6.13 9.95 -2.01
C LEU A 186 6.24 11.20 -2.87
N ALA A 187 5.18 12.01 -2.98
CA ALA A 187 5.21 13.23 -3.78
C ALA A 187 6.29 14.23 -3.30
N ARG A 188 6.52 14.32 -2.00
CA ARG A 188 7.58 15.17 -1.42
C ARG A 188 8.98 14.61 -1.64
N ARG A 189 9.14 13.28 -1.66
CA ARG A 189 10.44 12.62 -1.85
C ARG A 189 10.85 12.49 -3.32
N ALA A 190 9.90 12.57 -4.24
CA ALA A 190 10.15 12.40 -5.67
C ALA A 190 11.22 13.36 -6.23
N PRO A 191 11.21 14.69 -5.97
CA PRO A 191 12.24 15.57 -6.49
C PRO A 191 13.65 15.22 -5.99
N GLY A 192 13.79 14.84 -4.70
CA GLY A 192 15.08 14.43 -4.14
C GLY A 192 15.64 13.12 -4.68
N LEU A 193 14.77 12.17 -5.06
CA LEU A 193 15.16 10.84 -5.51
C LEU A 193 15.19 10.69 -7.04
N LEU A 194 14.32 11.40 -7.75
CA LEU A 194 14.17 11.34 -9.21
C LEU A 194 14.59 12.63 -9.92
N GLY A 195 14.94 13.68 -9.18
CA GLY A 195 15.40 14.95 -9.72
C GLY A 195 16.80 14.89 -10.31
N PRO A 196 17.29 16.01 -10.91
CA PRO A 196 18.64 16.13 -11.47
C PRO A 196 19.72 15.80 -10.42
N THR A 197 20.85 15.27 -10.89
CA THR A 197 22.07 15.00 -10.08
C THR A 197 23.10 16.03 -10.32
#